data_6dd86fc6c3b1e9707adae37b2c28b771
#
_entry.id   6dd86fc6c3b1e9707adae37b2c28b771
#
_cell.length_a   1.000
_cell.length_b   1.000
_cell.length_c   1.000
_cell.angle_alpha   90.00
_cell.angle_beta   90.00
_cell.angle_gamma   90.00
#
_symmetry.space_group_name_H-M   'P 1'
#
loop_
_entity.id
_entity.type
_entity.pdbx_description
1 polymer ?
#
loop_
_entity_poly.entity_id
_entity_poly.type
_entity_poly.pdbx_seq_one_letter_code
_entity_poly.pdbx_strand_id
1 'polypeptide(L)'
;MTGTGKTRKREQAIAALLEHPTIAAAASAVGIGEKTLRRWLAEPEFQADYRAARERAVRMAVGRLQGLRSTATETLHRAMTCGTPTTEVRAAVAVIEHGFKGAELVDLAERVAALESKPDETP
;
A
#
# COMPACT_ATOMS: atom_id res chain seq x y z
N MET A 1 15.76 -18.86 -27.75
CA MET A 1 15.58 -18.33 -26.40
C MET A 1 14.26 -17.58 -26.26
N THR A 2 13.18 -18.35 -26.33
CA THR A 2 11.81 -17.81 -26.30
C THR A 2 11.27 -17.56 -24.87
N GLY A 3 11.95 -18.05 -23.84
CA GLY A 3 11.51 -17.90 -22.43
C GLY A 3 11.67 -16.51 -21.84
N THR A 4 12.78 -15.82 -22.13
CA THR A 4 13.13 -14.53 -21.53
C THR A 4 12.22 -13.40 -22.01
N GLY A 5 11.84 -13.41 -23.30
CA GLY A 5 10.95 -12.41 -23.87
C GLY A 5 9.52 -12.49 -23.32
N LYS A 6 9.02 -13.72 -23.14
CA LYS A 6 7.68 -13.98 -22.59
C LYS A 6 7.61 -13.60 -21.10
N THR A 7 8.66 -13.91 -20.33
CA THR A 7 8.76 -13.55 -18.92
C THR A 7 8.81 -12.03 -18.75
N ARG A 8 9.62 -11.35 -19.55
CA ARG A 8 9.73 -9.89 -19.55
C ARG A 8 8.39 -9.22 -19.88
N LYS A 9 7.64 -9.75 -20.85
CA LYS A 9 6.31 -9.25 -21.22
C LYS A 9 5.31 -9.40 -20.07
N ARG A 10 5.37 -10.51 -19.34
CA ARG A 10 4.54 -10.75 -18.15
C ARG A 10 4.87 -9.79 -17.01
N GLU A 11 6.14 -9.53 -16.76
CA GLU A 11 6.58 -8.54 -15.78
C GLU A 11 6.10 -7.14 -16.14
N GLN A 12 6.20 -6.74 -17.42
CA GLN A 12 5.67 -5.48 -17.92
C GLN A 12 4.15 -5.39 -17.75
N ALA A 13 3.44 -6.49 -17.98
CA ALA A 13 1.98 -6.55 -17.80
C ALA A 13 1.59 -6.36 -16.33
N ILE A 14 2.33 -6.96 -15.39
CA ILE A 14 2.12 -6.77 -13.96
C ILE A 14 2.33 -5.31 -13.57
N ALA A 15 3.41 -4.68 -14.03
CA ALA A 15 3.68 -3.26 -13.78
C ALA A 15 2.56 -2.37 -14.34
N ALA A 16 2.07 -2.66 -15.54
CA ALA A 16 0.97 -1.93 -16.16
C ALA A 16 -0.35 -2.09 -15.39
N LEU A 17 -0.63 -3.29 -14.87
CA LEU A 17 -1.82 -3.53 -14.03
C LEU A 17 -1.80 -2.72 -12.73
N LEU A 18 -0.62 -2.41 -12.20
CA LEU A 18 -0.48 -1.57 -11.01
C LEU A 18 -0.69 -0.08 -11.31
N GLU A 19 -0.39 0.36 -12.53
CA GLU A 19 -0.46 1.77 -12.93
C GLU A 19 -1.78 2.17 -13.56
N HIS A 20 -2.46 1.25 -14.23
CA HIS A 20 -3.67 1.54 -15.00
C HIS A 20 -4.94 1.04 -14.30
N PRO A 21 -6.04 1.79 -14.37
CA PRO A 21 -7.27 1.43 -13.66
C PRO A 21 -8.07 0.28 -14.29
N THR A 22 -7.79 -0.05 -15.55
CA THR A 22 -8.51 -1.11 -16.27
C THR A 22 -7.57 -2.10 -16.93
N ILE A 23 -8.05 -3.33 -17.12
CA ILE A 23 -7.31 -4.38 -17.83
C ILE A 23 -7.03 -3.98 -19.28
N ALA A 24 -8.01 -3.35 -19.94
CA ALA A 24 -7.87 -2.86 -21.30
C ALA A 24 -6.74 -1.82 -21.43
N ALA A 25 -6.68 -0.85 -20.52
CA ALA A 25 -5.64 0.16 -20.49
C ALA A 25 -4.25 -0.45 -20.21
N ALA A 26 -4.16 -1.37 -19.28
CA ALA A 26 -2.92 -2.08 -18.97
C ALA A 26 -2.42 -2.90 -20.17
N ALA A 27 -3.30 -3.65 -20.82
CA ALA A 27 -2.96 -4.43 -22.02
C ALA A 27 -2.45 -3.54 -23.16
N SER A 28 -3.15 -2.42 -23.40
CA SER A 28 -2.76 -1.44 -24.41
C SER A 28 -1.37 -0.85 -24.13
N ALA A 29 -1.07 -0.51 -22.89
CA ALA A 29 0.21 0.05 -22.49
C ALA A 29 1.40 -0.89 -22.74
N VAL A 30 1.17 -2.19 -22.66
CA VAL A 30 2.21 -3.23 -22.86
C VAL A 30 2.25 -3.72 -24.32
N GLY A 31 1.21 -3.41 -25.10
CA GLY A 31 1.10 -3.85 -26.48
C GLY A 31 0.67 -5.32 -26.62
N ILE A 32 -0.17 -5.79 -25.72
CA ILE A 32 -0.80 -7.12 -25.78
C ILE A 32 -2.32 -6.99 -25.90
N GLY A 33 -2.97 -8.05 -26.36
CA GLY A 33 -4.42 -8.09 -26.40
C GLY A 33 -5.03 -8.19 -24.99
N GLU A 34 -6.15 -7.54 -24.77
CA GLU A 34 -6.90 -7.63 -23.51
C GLU A 34 -7.25 -9.09 -23.16
N LYS A 35 -7.64 -9.86 -24.17
CA LYS A 35 -7.96 -11.29 -24.01
C LYS A 35 -6.74 -12.09 -23.51
N THR A 36 -5.56 -11.78 -23.99
CA THR A 36 -4.30 -12.40 -23.53
C THR A 36 -4.04 -12.07 -22.07
N LEU A 37 -4.21 -10.82 -21.68
CA LEU A 37 -4.00 -10.39 -20.29
C LEU A 37 -5.03 -11.03 -19.36
N ARG A 38 -6.29 -11.14 -19.75
CA ARG A 38 -7.33 -11.83 -18.99
C ARG A 38 -6.98 -13.32 -18.81
N ARG A 39 -6.46 -13.96 -19.84
CA ARG A 39 -6.01 -15.34 -19.75
C ARG A 39 -4.86 -15.51 -18.75
N TRP A 40 -3.88 -14.62 -18.77
CA TRP A 40 -2.78 -14.64 -17.80
C TRP A 40 -3.27 -14.43 -16.37
N LEU A 41 -4.21 -13.52 -16.16
CA LEU A 41 -4.85 -13.28 -14.86
C LEU A 41 -5.58 -14.51 -14.29
N ALA A 42 -5.97 -15.45 -15.14
CA ALA A 42 -6.57 -16.71 -14.72
C ALA A 42 -5.51 -17.78 -14.35
N GLU A 43 -4.25 -17.59 -14.71
CA GLU A 43 -3.16 -18.52 -14.37
C GLU A 43 -2.72 -18.32 -12.91
N PRO A 44 -2.66 -19.39 -12.08
CA PRO A 44 -2.28 -19.28 -10.67
C PRO A 44 -0.91 -18.64 -10.43
N GLU A 45 0.08 -18.96 -11.26
CA GLU A 45 1.43 -18.42 -11.17
C GLU A 45 1.47 -16.92 -11.44
N PHE A 46 0.76 -16.46 -12.46
CA PHE A 46 0.65 -15.03 -12.76
C PHE A 46 -0.09 -14.27 -11.64
N GLN A 47 -1.15 -14.84 -11.10
CA GLN A 47 -1.88 -14.27 -9.96
C GLN A 47 -0.97 -14.13 -8.73
N ALA A 48 -0.13 -15.12 -8.44
CA ALA A 48 0.80 -15.07 -7.33
C ALA A 48 1.84 -13.95 -7.51
N ASP A 49 2.40 -13.83 -8.70
CA ASP A 49 3.38 -12.79 -9.03
C ASP A 49 2.74 -11.38 -8.98
N TYR A 50 1.53 -11.24 -9.50
CA TYR A 50 0.78 -10.00 -9.44
C TYR A 50 0.45 -9.60 -8.00
N ARG A 51 0.00 -10.53 -7.19
CA ARG A 51 -0.27 -10.30 -5.76
C ARG A 51 0.98 -9.85 -5.01
N ALA A 52 2.11 -10.53 -5.21
CA ALA A 52 3.38 -10.17 -4.60
C ALA A 52 3.85 -8.76 -5.01
N ALA A 53 3.73 -8.42 -6.29
CA ALA A 53 4.06 -7.09 -6.80
C ALA A 53 3.15 -5.99 -6.21
N ARG A 54 1.87 -6.27 -6.09
CA ARG A 54 0.87 -5.37 -5.49
C ARG A 54 1.17 -5.12 -4.01
N GLU A 55 1.49 -6.16 -3.26
CA GLU A 55 1.87 -6.04 -1.85
C GLU A 55 3.14 -5.22 -1.66
N ARG A 56 4.15 -5.42 -2.52
CA ARG A 56 5.37 -4.59 -2.49
C ARG A 56 5.06 -3.12 -2.79
N ALA A 57 4.23 -2.84 -3.79
CA ALA A 57 3.83 -1.48 -4.15
C ALA A 57 3.10 -0.79 -3.00
N VAL A 58 2.20 -1.49 -2.31
CA VAL A 58 1.50 -0.96 -1.13
C VAL A 58 2.49 -0.69 0.01
N ARG A 59 3.39 -1.62 0.30
CA ARG A 59 4.41 -1.41 1.35
C ARG A 59 5.30 -0.21 1.06
N MET A 60 5.72 -0.03 -0.20
CA MET A 60 6.53 1.13 -0.60
C MET A 60 5.75 2.44 -0.47
N ALA A 61 4.48 2.45 -0.84
CA ALA A 61 3.62 3.63 -0.69
C ALA A 61 3.44 4.02 0.78
N VAL A 62 3.17 3.03 1.63
CA VAL A 62 3.08 3.22 3.10
C VAL A 62 4.41 3.73 3.65
N GLY A 63 5.54 3.15 3.22
CA GLY A 63 6.88 3.59 3.63
C GLY A 63 7.16 5.06 3.27
N ARG A 64 6.74 5.49 2.07
CA ARG A 64 6.85 6.90 1.68
C ARG A 64 5.99 7.81 2.53
N LEU A 65 4.76 7.42 2.86
CA LEU A 65 3.89 8.16 3.77
C LEU A 65 4.50 8.25 5.17
N GLN A 66 5.04 7.15 5.68
CA GLN A 66 5.74 7.13 6.96
C GLN A 66 6.96 8.06 6.97
N GLY A 67 7.70 8.14 5.87
CA GLY A 67 8.82 9.06 5.72
C GLY A 67 8.43 10.54 5.80
N LEU A 68 7.18 10.88 5.48
CA LEU A 68 6.67 12.25 5.59
C LEU A 68 6.14 12.61 6.97
N ARG A 69 6.11 11.68 7.90
CA ARG A 69 5.54 11.89 9.25
C ARG A 69 6.22 13.02 10.02
N SER A 70 7.53 13.08 9.98
CA SER A 70 8.30 14.14 10.63
C SER A 70 7.92 15.53 10.10
N THR A 71 7.87 15.68 8.79
CA THR A 71 7.47 16.93 8.12
C THR A 71 6.02 17.32 8.46
N ALA A 72 5.12 16.35 8.43
CA ALA A 72 3.72 16.57 8.79
C ALA A 72 3.57 16.99 10.26
N THR A 73 4.28 16.33 11.17
CA THR A 73 4.28 16.65 12.61
C THR A 73 4.83 18.05 12.85
N GLU A 74 5.92 18.42 12.22
CA GLU A 74 6.47 19.77 12.31
C GLU A 74 5.53 20.83 11.77
N THR A 75 4.83 20.54 10.67
CA THR A 75 3.83 21.45 10.09
C THR A 75 2.66 21.66 11.04
N LEU A 76 2.14 20.60 11.64
CA LEU A 76 1.09 20.70 12.66
C LEU A 76 1.57 21.49 13.89
N HIS A 77 2.79 21.24 14.33
CA HIS A 77 3.36 21.95 15.47
C HIS A 77 3.47 23.46 15.20
N ARG A 78 3.95 23.87 14.03
CA ARG A 78 3.99 25.29 13.63
C ARG A 78 2.58 25.90 13.54
N ALA A 79 1.62 25.14 13.02
CA ALA A 79 0.24 25.59 12.91
C ALA A 79 -0.44 25.83 14.27
N MET A 80 -0.02 25.10 15.31
CA MET A 80 -0.54 25.25 16.67
C MET A 80 -0.17 26.61 17.33
N THR A 81 0.84 27.29 16.78
CA THR A 81 1.33 28.56 17.31
C THR A 81 1.41 29.66 16.24
N CYS A 82 0.65 29.54 15.15
CA CYS A 82 0.75 30.45 14.00
C CYS A 82 0.07 31.81 14.17
N GLY A 83 -0.69 32.02 15.26
CA GLY A 83 -1.38 33.26 15.54
C GLY A 83 -2.80 33.36 14.94
N THR A 84 -3.25 32.32 14.22
CA THR A 84 -4.63 32.24 13.70
C THR A 84 -5.42 31.22 14.52
N PRO A 85 -6.38 31.70 15.39
CA PRO A 85 -7.05 30.81 16.35
C PRO A 85 -7.72 29.59 15.73
N THR A 86 -8.39 29.73 14.59
CA THR A 86 -9.06 28.63 13.89
C THR A 86 -8.05 27.55 13.43
N THR A 87 -6.92 28.00 12.88
CA THR A 87 -5.84 27.09 12.43
C THR A 87 -5.19 26.40 13.61
N GLU A 88 -4.93 27.12 14.69
CA GLU A 88 -4.33 26.58 15.92
C GLU A 88 -5.20 25.46 16.52
N VAL A 89 -6.51 25.72 16.64
CA VAL A 89 -7.47 24.74 17.17
C VAL A 89 -7.56 23.52 16.26
N ARG A 90 -7.64 23.71 14.96
CA ARG A 90 -7.68 22.58 13.99
C ARG A 90 -6.43 21.71 14.07
N ALA A 91 -5.27 22.31 14.14
CA ALA A 91 -4.01 21.61 14.27
C ALA A 91 -3.93 20.82 15.58
N ALA A 92 -4.32 21.43 16.69
CA ALA A 92 -4.35 20.80 18.00
C ALA A 92 -5.31 19.59 18.04
N VAL A 93 -6.52 19.72 17.48
CA VAL A 93 -7.49 18.65 17.37
C VAL A 93 -6.95 17.50 16.51
N ALA A 94 -6.31 17.81 15.36
CA ALA A 94 -5.71 16.80 14.50
C ALA A 94 -4.63 16.00 15.24
N VAL A 95 -3.75 16.67 15.99
CA VAL A 95 -2.72 16.00 16.78
C VAL A 95 -3.32 15.06 17.83
N ILE A 96 -4.34 15.53 18.56
CA ILE A 96 -4.99 14.72 19.60
C ILE A 96 -5.70 13.51 18.99
N GLU A 97 -6.51 13.70 17.96
CA GLU A 97 -7.27 12.61 17.31
C GLU A 97 -6.36 11.56 16.70
N HIS A 98 -5.34 11.97 15.94
CA HIS A 98 -4.42 11.03 15.32
C HIS A 98 -3.47 10.37 16.31
N GLY A 99 -3.11 11.07 17.38
CA GLY A 99 -2.34 10.51 18.48
C GLY A 99 -3.08 9.36 19.18
N PHE A 100 -4.35 9.54 19.49
CA PHE A 100 -5.19 8.49 20.08
C PHE A 100 -5.39 7.30 19.14
N LYS A 101 -5.69 7.54 17.87
CA LYS A 101 -5.81 6.47 16.86
C LYS A 101 -4.51 5.68 16.72
N GLY A 102 -3.37 6.35 16.72
CA GLY A 102 -2.07 5.70 16.68
C GLY A 102 -1.84 4.79 17.88
N ALA A 103 -2.19 5.24 19.07
CA ALA A 103 -2.09 4.44 20.30
C ALA A 103 -3.02 3.20 20.26
N GLU A 104 -4.26 3.36 19.79
CA GLU A 104 -5.19 2.24 19.60
C GLU A 104 -4.66 1.20 18.61
N LEU A 105 -4.07 1.64 17.49
CA LEU A 105 -3.50 0.73 16.50
C LEU A 105 -2.29 -0.04 17.02
N VAL A 106 -1.42 0.60 17.79
CA VAL A 106 -0.28 -0.06 18.46
C VAL A 106 -0.77 -1.11 19.44
N ASP A 107 -1.74 -0.78 20.28
CA ASP A 107 -2.34 -1.72 21.25
C ASP A 107 -2.97 -2.92 20.53
N LEU A 108 -3.72 -2.67 19.46
CA LEU A 108 -4.31 -3.73 18.66
C LEU A 108 -3.25 -4.65 18.02
N ALA A 109 -2.19 -4.06 17.46
CA ALA A 109 -1.08 -4.82 16.86
C ALA A 109 -0.39 -5.71 17.91
N GLU A 110 -0.15 -5.20 19.09
CA GLU A 110 0.43 -5.99 20.21
C GLU A 110 -0.48 -7.13 20.63
N ARG A 111 -1.79 -6.89 20.70
CA ARG A 111 -2.78 -7.93 21.03
C ARG A 111 -2.86 -9.01 19.98
N VAL A 112 -2.82 -8.65 18.70
CA VAL A 112 -2.77 -9.61 17.59
C VAL A 112 -1.49 -10.45 17.66
N ALA A 113 -0.34 -9.82 17.84
CA ALA A 113 0.94 -10.51 17.96
C ALA A 113 0.95 -11.50 19.14
N ALA A 114 0.36 -11.12 20.28
CA ALA A 114 0.24 -12.00 21.45
C ALA A 114 -0.65 -13.22 21.17
N LEU A 115 -1.72 -13.07 20.38
CA LEU A 115 -2.59 -14.17 19.98
C LEU A 115 -1.91 -15.11 18.99
N GLU A 116 -1.15 -14.56 18.03
CA GLU A 116 -0.41 -15.34 17.02
C GLU A 116 0.74 -16.14 17.65
N SER A 117 1.32 -15.67 18.75
CA SER A 117 2.41 -16.35 19.45
C SER A 117 1.97 -17.45 20.40
N LYS A 118 0.66 -17.60 20.66
CA LYS A 118 0.16 -18.74 21.46
C LYS A 118 0.25 -20.01 20.64
N PRO A 119 0.92 -21.07 21.16
CA PRO A 119 0.87 -22.37 20.49
C PRO A 119 -0.58 -22.87 20.48
N ASP A 120 -0.97 -23.49 19.38
CA ASP A 120 -2.25 -24.16 19.22
C ASP A 120 -2.36 -25.22 20.33
N GLU A 121 -3.04 -24.89 21.41
CA GLU A 121 -3.44 -25.89 22.41
C GLU A 121 -4.63 -26.66 21.83
N THR A 122 -4.32 -27.55 20.88
CA THR A 122 -5.29 -28.59 20.49
C THR A 122 -5.27 -29.66 21.57
N PRO A 123 -6.41 -29.95 22.19
CA PRO A 123 -6.50 -31.06 23.13
C PRO A 123 -6.31 -32.42 22.48
#